data_ba5bb9507dbf6e5d17d907a33a196862
#
_entry.id   ba5bb9507dbf6e5d17d907a33a196862
#
_cell.length_a   1.000
_cell.length_b   1.000
_cell.length_c   1.000
_cell.angle_alpha   90.00
_cell.angle_beta   90.00
_cell.angle_gamma   90.00
#
_symmetry.space_group_name_H-M   'P 1'
#
loop_
_entity.id
_entity.type
_entity.pdbx_description
1 polymer ?
#
loop_
_entity_poly.entity_id
_entity_poly.type
_entity_poly.pdbx_seq_one_letter_code
_entity_poly.pdbx_strand_id
1 'polypeptide(L)'
;MKGIQHIEVSNRKVKFKLDLIRNITIIRGESGTGKTTLYNMISDYTRLQESSGVNLSSEKPCVALMDMDWQNQLSNTRDSIVFIDEGAKYISSAEFAAAIKASDNYYVLFTREDLHELPYSVEEIYEIKTSGKFHMLKKRYPAAKRHRYTHTASSADHFDVLLTEDSGSGYQFFQKCFEDTAVRCESAASNSAIFRWLNEHPSARVLVVADGAAFGAEMDRVLKLCQAHPGAFQLCLPESFEWLILKSGILREDRVVEILNHPSDYIESRDCFSWENYFEALLVQTTEGTPFQYTKSRLNPVYAQKNSLRQIASEIVNVNIEQE
;
A
#
# COMPACT_ATOMS: atom_id res chain seq x y z
N MET A 1 -5.98 1.36 -16.29
CA MET A 1 -4.61 0.84 -16.62
C MET A 1 -4.28 -0.30 -15.67
N LYS A 2 -3.71 -1.37 -16.15
CA LYS A 2 -3.26 -2.54 -15.36
C LYS A 2 -1.91 -3.04 -15.87
N GLY A 3 -1.32 -3.99 -15.17
CA GLY A 3 0.02 -4.52 -15.46
C GLY A 3 1.13 -3.61 -14.93
N ILE A 4 2.36 -4.13 -14.94
CA ILE A 4 3.55 -3.39 -14.55
C ILE A 4 3.93 -2.43 -15.68
N GLN A 5 4.07 -1.15 -15.38
CA GLN A 5 4.48 -0.14 -16.34
C GLN A 5 6.00 0.07 -16.26
N HIS A 6 6.71 -0.37 -17.27
CA HIS A 6 8.17 -0.20 -17.37
C HIS A 6 8.50 1.11 -18.04
N ILE A 7 9.28 1.96 -17.37
CA ILE A 7 9.69 3.27 -17.87
C ILE A 7 11.21 3.37 -17.84
N GLU A 8 11.79 3.77 -18.95
CA GLU A 8 13.20 4.09 -19.03
C GLU A 8 13.36 5.52 -19.55
N VAL A 9 14.00 6.39 -18.75
CA VAL A 9 14.27 7.79 -19.09
C VAL A 9 15.76 8.01 -19.07
N SER A 10 16.34 8.48 -20.14
CA SER A 10 17.79 8.67 -20.21
C SER A 10 18.21 9.88 -21.05
N ASN A 11 19.39 10.40 -20.73
CA ASN A 11 20.14 11.34 -21.55
C ASN A 11 21.62 10.94 -21.53
N ARG A 12 22.51 11.82 -22.03
CA ARG A 12 23.95 11.55 -22.05
C ARG A 12 24.57 11.34 -20.66
N LYS A 13 23.95 11.87 -19.59
CA LYS A 13 24.53 11.89 -18.22
C LYS A 13 23.92 10.88 -17.29
N VAL A 14 22.61 10.64 -17.38
CA VAL A 14 21.85 9.85 -16.42
C VAL A 14 20.86 8.91 -17.13
N LYS A 15 20.53 7.80 -16.45
CA LYS A 15 19.56 6.82 -16.91
C LYS A 15 18.72 6.35 -15.72
N PHE A 16 17.40 6.56 -15.79
CA PHE A 16 16.41 6.11 -14.83
C PHE A 16 15.67 4.89 -15.36
N LYS A 17 15.43 3.91 -14.46
CA LYS A 17 14.53 2.78 -14.70
C LYS A 17 13.53 2.72 -13.58
N LEU A 18 12.25 2.67 -13.95
CA LEU A 18 11.13 2.64 -13.02
C LEU A 18 10.18 1.52 -13.43
N ASP A 19 9.76 0.72 -12.46
CA ASP A 19 8.70 -0.27 -12.61
C ASP A 19 7.55 0.16 -11.69
N LEU A 20 6.43 0.59 -12.28
CA LEU A 20 5.25 1.01 -11.55
C LEU A 20 4.24 -0.13 -11.54
N ILE A 21 3.87 -0.57 -10.35
CA ILE A 21 3.02 -1.74 -10.15
C ILE A 21 1.57 -1.32 -9.88
N ARG A 22 1.37 -0.15 -9.26
CA ARG A 22 0.05 0.37 -8.88
C ARG A 22 -0.17 1.77 -9.45
N ASN A 23 -1.42 2.23 -9.35
CA ASN A 23 -1.84 3.55 -9.85
C ASN A 23 -1.20 4.74 -9.14
N ILE A 24 -0.72 4.58 -7.89
CA ILE A 24 -0.04 5.64 -7.14
C ILE A 24 1.33 5.14 -6.69
N THR A 25 2.38 5.81 -7.14
CA THR A 25 3.76 5.59 -6.71
C THR A 25 4.28 6.87 -6.06
N ILE A 26 4.75 6.76 -4.82
CA ILE A 26 5.33 7.86 -4.07
C ILE A 26 6.85 7.76 -4.12
N ILE A 27 7.52 8.81 -4.56
CA ILE A 27 8.99 8.89 -4.53
C ILE A 27 9.43 9.92 -3.49
N ARG A 28 10.00 9.42 -2.40
CA ARG A 28 10.55 10.20 -1.27
C ARG A 28 12.08 10.22 -1.33
N GLY A 29 12.70 11.06 -0.56
CA GLY A 29 14.15 11.12 -0.37
C GLY A 29 14.68 12.53 -0.23
N GLU A 30 15.93 12.59 0.24
CA GLU A 30 16.67 13.84 0.47
C GLU A 30 16.93 14.64 -0.82
N SER A 31 17.40 15.87 -0.66
CA SER A 31 17.85 16.69 -1.79
C SER A 31 19.04 16.03 -2.50
N GLY A 32 19.10 16.15 -3.82
CA GLY A 32 20.20 15.62 -4.61
C GLY A 32 20.08 14.15 -5.01
N THR A 33 18.97 13.46 -4.70
CA THR A 33 18.76 12.05 -5.06
C THR A 33 18.33 11.84 -6.52
N GLY A 34 18.09 12.90 -7.28
CA GLY A 34 17.71 12.84 -8.70
C GLY A 34 16.21 13.00 -8.98
N LYS A 35 15.34 13.24 -7.95
CA LYS A 35 13.90 13.47 -8.14
C LYS A 35 13.61 14.60 -9.14
N THR A 36 14.13 15.78 -8.86
CA THR A 36 13.97 16.95 -9.74
C THR A 36 14.57 16.71 -11.13
N THR A 37 15.69 15.98 -11.22
CA THR A 37 16.28 15.63 -12.51
C THR A 37 15.34 14.75 -13.33
N LEU A 38 14.75 13.72 -12.71
CA LEU A 38 13.79 12.84 -13.37
C LEU A 38 12.55 13.62 -13.82
N TYR A 39 11.95 14.41 -12.92
CA TYR A 39 10.78 15.25 -13.26
C TYR A 39 11.09 16.21 -14.42
N ASN A 40 12.21 16.92 -14.37
CA ASN A 40 12.60 17.85 -15.43
C ASN A 40 12.81 17.14 -16.78
N MET A 41 13.40 15.96 -16.79
CA MET A 41 13.56 15.18 -18.03
C MET A 41 12.18 14.81 -18.62
N ILE A 42 11.23 14.35 -17.80
CA ILE A 42 9.85 14.07 -18.26
C ILE A 42 9.18 15.37 -18.76
N SER A 43 9.32 16.48 -18.02
CA SER A 43 8.76 17.77 -18.39
C SER A 43 9.33 18.29 -19.71
N ASP A 44 10.65 18.17 -19.92
CA ASP A 44 11.29 18.56 -21.17
C ASP A 44 10.82 17.68 -22.34
N TYR A 45 10.73 16.37 -22.11
CA TYR A 45 10.19 15.46 -23.12
C TYR A 45 8.71 15.74 -23.44
N THR A 46 7.89 16.04 -22.43
CA THR A 46 6.48 16.41 -22.64
C THR A 46 6.34 17.64 -23.56
N ARG A 47 7.23 18.63 -23.43
CA ARG A 47 7.17 19.87 -24.21
C ARG A 47 7.86 19.79 -25.56
N LEU A 48 9.01 19.12 -25.64
CA LEU A 48 9.95 19.22 -26.77
C LEU A 48 10.12 17.90 -27.53
N GLN A 49 9.55 16.80 -27.00
CA GLN A 49 9.67 15.46 -27.58
C GLN A 49 11.16 15.10 -27.83
N GLU A 50 11.47 14.56 -29.00
CA GLU A 50 12.85 14.17 -29.38
C GLU A 50 13.85 15.33 -29.34
N SER A 51 13.40 16.57 -29.53
CA SER A 51 14.25 17.76 -29.48
C SER A 51 14.74 18.10 -28.06
N SER A 52 14.18 17.47 -27.02
CA SER A 52 14.63 17.63 -25.63
C SER A 52 16.02 17.04 -25.36
N GLY A 53 16.49 16.12 -26.20
CA GLY A 53 17.69 15.33 -25.95
C GLY A 53 17.50 14.24 -24.87
N VAL A 54 16.26 13.98 -24.48
CA VAL A 54 15.83 12.90 -23.57
C VAL A 54 15.32 11.74 -24.40
N ASN A 55 15.78 10.53 -24.10
CA ASN A 55 15.24 9.31 -24.63
C ASN A 55 14.25 8.75 -23.58
N LEU A 56 12.99 8.59 -23.96
CA LEU A 56 11.92 8.02 -23.15
C LEU A 56 11.42 6.73 -23.81
N SER A 57 11.42 5.64 -23.07
CA SER A 57 10.82 4.37 -23.47
C SER A 57 9.78 3.97 -22.43
N SER A 58 8.53 3.86 -22.85
CA SER A 58 7.39 3.45 -22.04
C SER A 58 6.28 2.97 -22.97
N GLU A 59 5.45 2.00 -22.53
CA GLU A 59 4.27 1.56 -23.27
C GLU A 59 3.15 2.62 -23.25
N LYS A 60 3.08 3.39 -22.18
CA LYS A 60 2.08 4.44 -22.00
C LYS A 60 2.71 5.82 -22.08
N PRO A 61 1.98 6.84 -22.53
CA PRO A 61 2.47 8.21 -22.53
C PRO A 61 2.89 8.65 -21.13
N CYS A 62 4.06 9.28 -21.01
CA CYS A 62 4.52 9.91 -19.77
C CYS A 62 4.33 11.42 -19.87
N VAL A 63 3.66 12.02 -18.90
CA VAL A 63 3.29 13.44 -18.89
C VAL A 63 3.72 14.07 -17.56
N ALA A 64 4.39 15.21 -17.61
CA ALA A 64 4.62 16.03 -16.42
C ALA A 64 3.45 17.00 -16.25
N LEU A 65 2.76 16.91 -15.09
CA LEU A 65 1.68 17.82 -14.74
C LEU A 65 2.26 19.10 -14.16
N MET A 66 1.82 20.26 -14.66
CA MET A 66 2.28 21.57 -14.19
C MET A 66 1.30 22.13 -13.16
N ASP A 67 1.80 22.94 -12.20
CA ASP A 67 0.99 23.51 -11.12
C ASP A 67 -0.13 24.42 -11.61
N MET A 68 0.13 25.19 -12.64
CA MET A 68 -0.88 26.07 -13.20
C MET A 68 -1.86 25.27 -14.04
N ASP A 69 -3.14 25.41 -13.73
CA ASP A 69 -4.24 24.78 -14.49
C ASP A 69 -4.21 23.22 -14.48
N TRP A 70 -3.75 22.64 -13.36
CA TRP A 70 -3.62 21.19 -13.23
C TRP A 70 -4.93 20.43 -13.44
N GLN A 71 -6.08 21.00 -13.04
CA GLN A 71 -7.40 20.38 -13.22
C GLN A 71 -7.72 20.17 -14.71
N ASN A 72 -7.49 21.20 -15.52
CA ASN A 72 -7.74 21.14 -16.95
C ASN A 72 -6.76 20.20 -17.67
N GLN A 73 -5.48 20.25 -17.29
CA GLN A 73 -4.48 19.32 -17.82
C GLN A 73 -4.86 17.87 -17.48
N LEU A 74 -5.19 17.59 -16.22
CA LEU A 74 -5.55 16.24 -15.78
C LEU A 74 -6.86 15.75 -16.41
N SER A 75 -7.85 16.63 -16.56
CA SER A 75 -9.12 16.29 -17.23
C SER A 75 -8.96 15.87 -18.69
N ASN A 76 -7.89 16.30 -19.34
CA ASN A 76 -7.54 15.96 -20.72
C ASN A 76 -6.49 14.83 -20.85
N THR A 77 -5.97 14.33 -19.73
CA THR A 77 -4.97 13.26 -19.71
C THR A 77 -5.65 11.91 -19.42
N ARG A 78 -5.46 10.94 -20.31
CA ARG A 78 -6.04 9.60 -20.20
C ARG A 78 -5.00 8.54 -20.50
N ASP A 79 -5.14 7.38 -19.85
CA ASP A 79 -4.30 6.18 -20.05
C ASP A 79 -2.81 6.51 -20.10
N SER A 80 -2.36 7.37 -19.16
CA SER A 80 -1.04 7.96 -19.15
C SER A 80 -0.37 7.81 -17.78
N ILE A 81 0.94 7.94 -17.74
CA ILE A 81 1.73 8.00 -16.51
C ILE A 81 2.04 9.46 -16.22
N VAL A 82 1.44 9.97 -15.14
CA VAL A 82 1.47 11.39 -14.77
C VAL A 82 2.51 11.61 -13.68
N PHE A 83 3.50 12.44 -13.96
CA PHE A 83 4.56 12.81 -13.01
C PHE A 83 4.25 14.19 -12.41
N ILE A 84 4.34 14.31 -11.08
CA ILE A 84 4.01 15.53 -10.34
C ILE A 84 5.14 15.89 -9.40
N ASP A 85 5.64 17.14 -9.50
CA ASP A 85 6.80 17.62 -8.75
C ASP A 85 6.53 17.83 -7.25
N GLU A 86 7.60 17.84 -6.47
CA GLU A 86 7.59 18.02 -5.00
C GLU A 86 6.97 19.37 -4.57
N GLY A 87 7.00 20.40 -5.44
CA GLY A 87 6.42 21.71 -5.16
C GLY A 87 4.90 21.84 -5.29
N ALA A 88 4.25 20.83 -5.86
CA ALA A 88 2.82 20.87 -6.18
C ALA A 88 1.94 20.78 -4.91
N LYS A 89 1.50 21.92 -4.38
CA LYS A 89 0.72 21.99 -3.13
C LYS A 89 -0.67 21.35 -3.24
N TYR A 90 -1.24 21.27 -4.44
CA TYR A 90 -2.57 20.71 -4.66
C TYR A 90 -2.62 19.19 -4.42
N ILE A 91 -1.49 18.46 -4.42
CA ILE A 91 -1.48 16.99 -4.24
C ILE A 91 -2.01 16.53 -2.87
N SER A 92 -2.01 17.40 -1.86
CA SER A 92 -2.56 17.12 -0.53
C SER A 92 -4.05 17.51 -0.39
N SER A 93 -4.70 17.98 -1.47
CA SER A 93 -6.09 18.42 -1.43
C SER A 93 -7.08 17.28 -1.73
N ALA A 94 -8.27 17.36 -1.13
CA ALA A 94 -9.37 16.45 -1.42
C ALA A 94 -9.83 16.54 -2.89
N GLU A 95 -9.70 17.72 -3.51
CA GLU A 95 -10.02 17.93 -4.93
C GLU A 95 -9.11 17.10 -5.84
N PHE A 96 -7.80 17.10 -5.55
CA PHE A 96 -6.85 16.28 -6.30
C PHE A 96 -7.13 14.80 -6.09
N ALA A 97 -7.37 14.36 -4.85
CA ALA A 97 -7.72 12.98 -4.54
C ALA A 97 -8.97 12.52 -5.32
N ALA A 98 -10.00 13.37 -5.39
CA ALA A 98 -11.20 13.08 -6.17
C ALA A 98 -10.91 13.00 -7.68
N ALA A 99 -10.09 13.90 -8.21
CA ALA A 99 -9.74 13.93 -9.62
C ALA A 99 -8.97 12.69 -10.07
N ILE A 100 -7.96 12.26 -9.31
CA ILE A 100 -7.18 11.07 -9.66
C ILE A 100 -7.98 9.78 -9.49
N LYS A 101 -8.87 9.71 -8.50
CA LYS A 101 -9.78 8.58 -8.30
C LYS A 101 -10.75 8.38 -9.47
N ALA A 102 -11.12 9.47 -10.15
CA ALA A 102 -12.00 9.45 -11.33
C ALA A 102 -11.25 9.20 -12.64
N SER A 103 -9.94 9.01 -12.61
CA SER A 103 -9.09 8.86 -13.80
C SER A 103 -8.65 7.40 -14.01
N ASP A 104 -8.11 7.13 -15.19
CA ASP A 104 -7.50 5.85 -15.56
C ASP A 104 -5.96 5.92 -15.68
N ASN A 105 -5.36 7.00 -15.16
CA ASN A 105 -3.93 7.24 -15.19
C ASN A 105 -3.18 6.53 -14.05
N TYR A 106 -1.87 6.37 -14.21
CA TYR A 106 -0.94 6.09 -13.11
C TYR A 106 -0.22 7.39 -12.71
N TYR A 107 0.13 7.50 -11.43
CA TYR A 107 0.70 8.70 -10.84
C TYR A 107 2.03 8.43 -10.17
N VAL A 108 3.03 9.24 -10.50
CA VAL A 108 4.33 9.28 -9.83
C VAL A 108 4.44 10.62 -9.12
N LEU A 109 4.30 10.60 -7.79
CA LEU A 109 4.26 11.78 -6.94
C LEU A 109 5.60 11.94 -6.22
N PHE A 110 6.31 13.02 -6.51
CA PHE A 110 7.50 13.41 -5.74
C PHE A 110 7.06 14.24 -4.54
N THR A 111 7.22 13.73 -3.33
CA THR A 111 6.78 14.43 -2.12
C THR A 111 7.55 14.02 -0.88
N ARG A 112 7.65 14.92 0.10
CA ARG A 112 8.08 14.62 1.47
C ARG A 112 6.92 14.57 2.44
N GLU A 113 5.76 15.06 2.01
CA GLU A 113 4.56 15.14 2.84
C GLU A 113 3.80 13.80 2.84
N ASP A 114 3.06 13.57 3.92
CA ASP A 114 2.12 12.46 4.01
C ASP A 114 0.78 12.90 3.38
N LEU A 115 0.37 12.19 2.33
CA LEU A 115 -0.82 12.54 1.56
C LEU A 115 -2.04 11.77 2.10
N HIS A 116 -2.63 12.26 3.19
CA HIS A 116 -3.69 11.57 3.93
C HIS A 116 -5.01 11.42 3.15
N GLU A 117 -5.22 12.23 2.11
CA GLU A 117 -6.40 12.13 1.23
C GLU A 117 -6.26 10.99 0.20
N LEU A 118 -5.07 10.39 0.07
CA LEU A 118 -4.78 9.36 -0.91
C LEU A 118 -4.52 8.01 -0.25
N PRO A 119 -5.29 6.96 -0.59
CA PRO A 119 -5.03 5.60 -0.13
C PRO A 119 -3.95 4.94 -0.98
N TYR A 120 -2.68 5.23 -0.70
CA TYR A 120 -1.56 4.56 -1.36
C TYR A 120 -0.92 3.50 -0.47
N SER A 121 -0.40 2.48 -1.12
CA SER A 121 0.20 1.34 -0.43
C SER A 121 1.56 1.69 0.17
N VAL A 122 1.89 1.07 1.31
CA VAL A 122 3.24 1.11 1.88
C VAL A 122 4.29 0.50 0.94
N GLU A 123 3.89 -0.44 0.10
CA GLU A 123 4.74 -1.10 -0.89
C GLU A 123 5.09 -0.20 -2.08
N GLU A 124 4.36 0.92 -2.27
CA GLU A 124 4.53 1.87 -3.37
C GLU A 124 5.24 3.16 -2.95
N ILE A 125 5.94 3.14 -1.81
CA ILE A 125 6.80 4.23 -1.35
C ILE A 125 8.26 3.89 -1.65
N TYR A 126 8.88 4.69 -2.51
CA TYR A 126 10.22 4.45 -3.03
C TYR A 126 11.18 5.59 -2.73
N GLU A 127 12.46 5.26 -2.79
CA GLU A 127 13.59 6.19 -2.88
C GLU A 127 14.35 5.92 -4.19
N ILE A 128 14.97 6.97 -4.75
CA ILE A 128 15.86 6.80 -5.90
C ILE A 128 17.22 6.38 -5.37
N LYS A 129 17.69 5.21 -5.78
CA LYS A 129 19.05 4.73 -5.52
C LYS A 129 19.93 4.95 -6.76
N THR A 130 21.05 5.61 -6.56
CA THR A 130 22.01 5.96 -7.61
C THR A 130 23.23 5.04 -7.57
N SER A 131 23.66 4.58 -8.76
CA SER A 131 24.90 3.86 -8.97
C SER A 131 25.55 4.37 -10.26
N GLY A 132 26.51 5.28 -10.15
CA GLY A 132 27.08 5.99 -11.28
C GLY A 132 26.02 6.80 -12.05
N LYS A 133 25.83 6.51 -13.34
CA LYS A 133 24.78 7.14 -14.15
C LYS A 133 23.41 6.48 -14.04
N PHE A 134 23.30 5.36 -13.35
CA PHE A 134 22.06 4.59 -13.24
C PHE A 134 21.30 4.93 -11.98
N HIS A 135 19.99 5.12 -12.12
CA HIS A 135 19.05 5.44 -11.05
C HIS A 135 17.87 4.47 -11.12
N MET A 136 17.54 3.86 -9.98
CA MET A 136 16.46 2.88 -9.86
C MET A 136 15.60 3.17 -8.63
N LEU A 137 14.35 2.75 -8.66
CA LEU A 137 13.49 2.77 -7.49
C LEU A 137 13.89 1.66 -6.51
N LYS A 138 13.99 2.03 -5.23
CA LYS A 138 14.15 1.10 -4.12
C LYS A 138 13.04 1.35 -3.13
N LYS A 139 12.34 0.30 -2.71
CA LYS A 139 11.32 0.40 -1.65
C LYS A 139 11.90 1.05 -0.40
N ARG A 140 11.22 2.07 0.11
CA ARG A 140 11.62 2.77 1.33
C ARG A 140 11.37 1.92 2.58
N TYR A 141 10.27 1.17 2.58
CA TYR A 141 9.84 0.32 3.67
C TYR A 141 9.75 -1.14 3.19
N PRO A 142 10.88 -1.86 3.09
CA PRO A 142 10.83 -3.26 2.74
C PRO A 142 10.21 -4.07 3.89
N ALA A 143 9.14 -4.79 3.59
CA ALA A 143 8.57 -5.72 4.55
C ALA A 143 9.55 -6.88 4.84
N ALA A 144 9.62 -7.29 6.10
CA ALA A 144 10.18 -8.58 6.49
C ALA A 144 9.18 -9.71 6.15
N LYS A 145 9.45 -10.94 6.57
CA LYS A 145 8.55 -12.07 6.32
C LYS A 145 7.12 -11.75 6.83
N ARG A 146 6.10 -12.17 6.06
CA ARG A 146 4.68 -12.05 6.39
C ARG A 146 4.23 -10.62 6.74
N HIS A 147 4.55 -9.66 5.87
CA HIS A 147 4.09 -8.26 5.97
C HIS A 147 4.46 -7.51 7.25
N ARG A 148 5.50 -7.96 7.95
CA ARG A 148 6.01 -7.34 9.16
C ARG A 148 7.00 -6.22 8.81
N TYR A 149 6.85 -5.06 9.44
CA TYR A 149 7.66 -3.87 9.20
C TYR A 149 8.55 -3.47 10.40
N THR A 150 8.40 -4.15 11.53
CA THR A 150 9.24 -3.94 12.71
C THR A 150 10.16 -5.11 12.94
N HIS A 151 11.41 -4.82 13.35
CA HIS A 151 12.35 -5.84 13.75
C HIS A 151 12.28 -6.00 15.26
N THR A 152 11.75 -7.11 15.75
CA THR A 152 11.95 -7.50 17.15
C THR A 152 13.25 -8.27 17.26
N ALA A 153 14.20 -7.75 18.04
CA ALA A 153 15.34 -8.53 18.48
C ALA A 153 14.81 -9.57 19.48
N SER A 154 14.83 -10.83 19.09
CA SER A 154 14.71 -12.04 19.92
C SER A 154 13.62 -12.10 21.02
N SER A 155 12.99 -13.24 21.11
CA SER A 155 12.28 -13.86 22.26
C SER A 155 10.95 -13.28 22.75
N ALA A 156 10.43 -12.18 22.27
CA ALA A 156 9.15 -11.66 22.72
C ALA A 156 8.25 -11.30 21.53
N ASP A 157 7.79 -12.30 20.84
CA ASP A 157 6.63 -12.19 19.95
C ASP A 157 5.31 -12.04 20.74
N HIS A 158 5.43 -11.56 22.01
CA HIS A 158 4.31 -11.41 22.91
C HIS A 158 3.76 -9.98 22.87
N PHE A 159 2.47 -9.87 22.70
CA PHE A 159 1.72 -8.62 22.79
C PHE A 159 0.49 -8.81 23.68
N ASP A 160 0.06 -7.73 24.33
CA ASP A 160 -1.09 -7.72 25.23
C ASP A 160 -2.36 -7.18 24.53
N VAL A 161 -2.12 -6.43 23.44
CA VAL A 161 -3.19 -5.82 22.63
C VAL A 161 -2.93 -6.11 21.16
N LEU A 162 -3.96 -6.58 20.46
CA LEU A 162 -4.04 -6.55 19.01
C LEU A 162 -4.90 -5.36 18.61
N LEU A 163 -4.34 -4.42 17.85
CA LEU A 163 -5.00 -3.20 17.41
C LEU A 163 -5.28 -3.28 15.91
N THR A 164 -6.56 -3.19 15.53
CA THR A 164 -6.99 -3.08 14.13
C THR A 164 -7.34 -1.65 13.76
N GLU A 165 -7.42 -1.36 12.46
CA GLU A 165 -7.81 -0.05 11.98
C GLU A 165 -9.32 0.23 12.13
N ASP A 166 -10.16 -0.77 11.90
CA ASP A 166 -11.62 -0.69 11.95
C ASP A 166 -12.23 -1.73 12.89
N SER A 167 -13.56 -1.78 12.95
CA SER A 167 -14.36 -2.74 13.74
C SER A 167 -15.15 -3.73 12.87
N GLY A 168 -14.76 -3.89 11.60
CA GLY A 168 -15.41 -4.80 10.65
C GLY A 168 -15.15 -6.28 10.90
N SER A 169 -15.28 -7.06 9.85
CA SER A 169 -15.09 -8.53 9.91
C SER A 169 -13.68 -8.93 10.35
N GLY A 170 -12.65 -8.16 9.96
CA GLY A 170 -11.28 -8.39 10.41
C GLY A 170 -11.11 -8.25 11.92
N TYR A 171 -11.65 -7.19 12.51
CA TYR A 171 -11.67 -7.02 13.96
C TYR A 171 -12.40 -8.16 14.66
N GLN A 172 -13.59 -8.53 14.17
CA GLN A 172 -14.38 -9.64 14.74
C GLN A 172 -13.64 -10.98 14.63
N PHE A 173 -12.89 -11.18 13.55
CA PHE A 173 -12.04 -12.35 13.38
C PHE A 173 -10.95 -12.41 14.47
N PHE A 174 -10.22 -11.32 14.69
CA PHE A 174 -9.18 -11.29 15.73
C PHE A 174 -9.75 -11.41 17.13
N GLN A 175 -10.93 -10.84 17.41
CA GLN A 175 -11.62 -11.09 18.68
C GLN A 175 -11.86 -12.59 18.90
N LYS A 176 -12.25 -13.32 17.85
CA LYS A 176 -12.44 -14.77 17.93
C LYS A 176 -11.11 -15.53 18.06
N CYS A 177 -10.04 -15.07 17.43
CA CYS A 177 -8.71 -15.68 17.59
C CYS A 177 -8.22 -15.65 19.04
N PHE A 178 -8.57 -14.62 19.80
CA PHE A 178 -8.06 -14.38 21.14
C PHE A 178 -9.12 -14.45 22.24
N GLU A 179 -10.33 -14.98 21.94
CA GLU A 179 -11.47 -15.03 22.87
C GLU A 179 -11.13 -15.70 24.23
N ASP A 180 -10.30 -16.76 24.21
CA ASP A 180 -9.92 -17.53 25.41
C ASP A 180 -8.49 -17.20 25.87
N THR A 181 -7.95 -16.04 25.49
CA THR A 181 -6.57 -15.63 25.84
C THR A 181 -6.55 -14.33 26.64
N ALA A 182 -5.38 -13.96 27.17
CA ALA A 182 -5.19 -12.68 27.85
C ALA A 182 -5.04 -11.49 26.88
N VAL A 183 -4.98 -11.71 25.55
CA VAL A 183 -4.81 -10.67 24.55
C VAL A 183 -6.14 -9.94 24.34
N ARG A 184 -6.11 -8.61 24.43
CA ARG A 184 -7.26 -7.76 24.14
C ARG A 184 -7.24 -7.34 22.67
N CYS A 185 -8.37 -7.44 21.99
CA CYS A 185 -8.54 -6.91 20.64
C CYS A 185 -9.22 -5.54 20.73
N GLU A 186 -8.59 -4.53 20.16
CA GLU A 186 -9.10 -3.17 20.14
C GLU A 186 -9.11 -2.61 18.71
N SER A 187 -9.97 -1.64 18.44
CA SER A 187 -10.05 -0.94 17.17
C SER A 187 -9.65 0.52 17.35
N ALA A 188 -8.79 1.02 16.47
CA ALA A 188 -8.45 2.43 16.41
C ALA A 188 -9.53 3.28 15.73
N ALA A 189 -10.52 2.64 15.10
CA ALA A 189 -11.60 3.21 14.29
C ALA A 189 -11.17 3.76 12.91
N SER A 190 -9.89 4.00 12.66
CA SER A 190 -9.35 4.34 11.34
C SER A 190 -7.83 4.22 11.32
N ASN A 191 -7.23 4.11 10.11
CA ASN A 191 -5.77 4.15 9.92
C ASN A 191 -5.14 5.39 10.57
N SER A 192 -5.74 6.56 10.36
CA SER A 192 -5.24 7.83 10.90
C SER A 192 -5.27 7.90 12.43
N ALA A 193 -6.10 7.11 13.10
CA ALA A 193 -6.20 7.07 14.55
C ALA A 193 -5.19 6.13 15.22
N ILE A 194 -4.58 5.19 14.48
CA ILE A 194 -3.60 4.23 15.02
C ILE A 194 -2.43 4.96 15.70
N PHE A 195 -1.85 5.96 15.04
CA PHE A 195 -0.74 6.74 15.62
C PHE A 195 -1.11 7.37 16.96
N ARG A 196 -2.29 8.00 17.04
CA ARG A 196 -2.78 8.62 18.27
C ARG A 196 -2.99 7.57 19.37
N TRP A 197 -3.62 6.45 19.03
CA TRP A 197 -3.88 5.36 19.97
C TRP A 197 -2.57 4.85 20.58
N LEU A 198 -1.55 4.56 19.76
CA LEU A 198 -0.23 4.10 20.21
C LEU A 198 0.46 5.15 21.10
N ASN A 199 0.38 6.42 20.76
CA ASN A 199 0.98 7.50 21.53
C ASN A 199 0.32 7.72 22.91
N GLU A 200 -0.97 7.42 23.02
CA GLU A 200 -1.72 7.45 24.27
C GLU A 200 -1.45 6.22 25.15
N HIS A 201 -0.90 5.14 24.59
CA HIS A 201 -0.64 3.88 25.30
C HIS A 201 0.85 3.42 25.21
N PRO A 202 1.82 4.26 25.61
CA PRO A 202 3.25 4.00 25.36
C PRO A 202 3.82 2.80 26.14
N SER A 203 3.10 2.33 27.18
CA SER A 203 3.51 1.18 28.01
C SER A 203 2.88 -0.14 27.56
N ALA A 204 1.96 -0.10 26.59
CA ALA A 204 1.30 -1.30 26.09
C ALA A 204 2.22 -2.06 25.11
N ARG A 205 2.13 -3.39 25.12
CA ARG A 205 2.72 -4.22 24.04
C ARG A 205 1.65 -4.51 23.00
N VAL A 206 1.82 -3.97 21.80
CA VAL A 206 0.78 -3.91 20.79
C VAL A 206 1.25 -4.56 19.49
N LEU A 207 0.42 -5.44 18.93
CA LEU A 207 0.48 -5.83 17.53
C LEU A 207 -0.56 -5.02 16.75
N VAL A 208 -0.12 -4.11 15.90
CA VAL A 208 -0.98 -3.41 14.96
C VAL A 208 -1.16 -4.28 13.72
N VAL A 209 -2.41 -4.52 13.32
CA VAL A 209 -2.76 -5.16 12.05
C VAL A 209 -3.68 -4.23 11.28
N ALA A 210 -3.21 -3.73 10.14
CA ALA A 210 -3.95 -2.76 9.32
C ALA A 210 -3.72 -3.02 7.82
N ASP A 211 -4.56 -2.45 6.98
CA ASP A 211 -4.54 -2.68 5.54
C ASP A 211 -3.39 -1.93 4.85
N GLY A 212 -2.32 -2.66 4.53
CA GLY A 212 -1.11 -2.14 3.90
C GLY A 212 -1.34 -1.47 2.54
N ALA A 213 -2.40 -1.87 1.85
CA ALA A 213 -2.80 -1.27 0.57
C ALA A 213 -3.17 0.21 0.67
N ALA A 214 -3.53 0.71 1.86
CA ALA A 214 -3.95 2.08 2.10
C ALA A 214 -3.22 2.77 3.27
N PHE A 215 -2.20 2.14 3.85
CA PHE A 215 -1.50 2.64 5.05
C PHE A 215 -0.34 3.60 4.75
N GLY A 216 -0.08 3.90 3.50
CA GLY A 216 1.13 4.63 3.10
C GLY A 216 1.30 6.00 3.75
N ALA A 217 0.21 6.77 3.95
CA ALA A 217 0.23 8.08 4.59
C ALA A 217 0.59 8.01 6.09
N GLU A 218 0.28 6.89 6.74
CA GLU A 218 0.53 6.69 8.16
C GLU A 218 1.91 6.10 8.46
N MET A 219 2.52 5.47 7.44
CA MET A 219 3.67 4.60 7.62
C MET A 219 4.86 5.27 8.30
N ASP A 220 5.23 6.48 7.90
CA ASP A 220 6.43 7.16 8.42
C ASP A 220 6.29 7.46 9.92
N ARG A 221 5.14 8.05 10.32
CA ARG A 221 4.91 8.42 11.72
C ARG A 221 4.73 7.22 12.64
N VAL A 222 4.00 6.19 12.19
CA VAL A 222 3.79 4.97 12.99
C VAL A 222 5.09 4.17 13.11
N LEU A 223 5.86 4.02 12.03
CA LEU A 223 7.14 3.30 12.08
C LEU A 223 8.16 4.01 12.99
N LYS A 224 8.25 5.35 12.95
CA LYS A 224 9.09 6.11 13.87
C LYS A 224 8.69 5.88 15.34
N LEU A 225 7.40 5.83 15.61
CA LEU A 225 6.90 5.54 16.96
C LEU A 225 7.27 4.11 17.39
N CYS A 226 7.13 3.12 16.51
CA CYS A 226 7.59 1.75 16.75
C CYS A 226 9.10 1.68 17.04
N GLN A 227 9.90 2.46 16.31
CA GLN A 227 11.36 2.53 16.52
C GLN A 227 11.74 3.22 17.83
N ALA A 228 10.95 4.19 18.29
CA ALA A 228 11.14 4.86 19.58
C ALA A 228 10.77 3.95 20.77
N HIS A 229 9.92 2.94 20.56
CA HIS A 229 9.48 1.98 21.58
C HIS A 229 9.80 0.53 21.15
N PRO A 230 11.08 0.16 21.02
CA PRO A 230 11.50 -1.14 20.52
C PRO A 230 10.98 -2.28 21.41
N GLY A 231 10.32 -3.26 20.80
CA GLY A 231 9.71 -4.40 21.51
C GLY A 231 8.32 -4.13 22.09
N ALA A 232 7.86 -2.87 22.15
CA ALA A 232 6.49 -2.55 22.57
C ALA A 232 5.51 -2.60 21.41
N PHE A 233 5.86 -1.99 20.28
CA PHE A 233 4.97 -1.89 19.14
C PHE A 233 5.48 -2.72 17.97
N GLN A 234 4.59 -3.57 17.47
CA GLN A 234 4.81 -4.39 16.29
C GLN A 234 3.82 -3.97 15.20
N LEU A 235 4.29 -3.93 13.95
CA LEU A 235 3.49 -3.47 12.80
C LEU A 235 3.45 -4.56 11.74
N CYS A 236 2.26 -5.07 11.47
CA CYS A 236 1.96 -6.03 10.42
C CYS A 236 0.92 -5.45 9.47
N LEU A 237 1.27 -5.29 8.20
CA LEU A 237 0.47 -4.62 7.19
C LEU A 237 0.28 -5.56 5.98
N PRO A 238 -0.62 -6.56 6.06
CA PRO A 238 -1.07 -7.30 4.88
C PRO A 238 -1.76 -6.34 3.89
N GLU A 239 -2.05 -6.80 2.69
CA GLU A 239 -2.79 -5.97 1.72
C GLU A 239 -4.14 -5.53 2.28
N SER A 240 -4.94 -6.49 2.78
CA SER A 240 -6.18 -6.30 3.53
C SER A 240 -6.55 -7.58 4.29
N PHE A 241 -7.60 -7.52 5.11
CA PHE A 241 -8.12 -8.72 5.77
C PHE A 241 -8.69 -9.72 4.75
N GLU A 242 -9.37 -9.26 3.71
CA GLU A 242 -9.89 -10.10 2.62
C GLU A 242 -8.76 -10.83 1.89
N TRP A 243 -7.66 -10.12 1.64
CA TRP A 243 -6.48 -10.72 1.05
C TRP A 243 -5.89 -11.85 1.94
N LEU A 244 -5.91 -11.70 3.27
CA LEU A 244 -5.49 -12.76 4.20
C LEU A 244 -6.37 -14.01 4.05
N ILE A 245 -7.69 -13.84 3.94
CA ILE A 245 -8.62 -14.96 3.72
C ILE A 245 -8.31 -15.65 2.39
N LEU A 246 -8.19 -14.89 1.31
CA LEU A 246 -7.87 -15.42 -0.03
C LEU A 246 -6.54 -16.19 -0.02
N LYS A 247 -5.51 -15.63 0.63
CA LYS A 247 -4.17 -16.21 0.69
C LYS A 247 -4.08 -17.46 1.57
N SER A 248 -4.90 -17.56 2.59
CA SER A 248 -4.90 -18.69 3.54
C SER A 248 -5.18 -20.06 2.89
N GLY A 249 -5.67 -20.08 1.63
CA GLY A 249 -5.99 -21.30 0.92
C GLY A 249 -7.29 -22.00 1.38
N ILE A 250 -8.12 -21.34 2.19
CA ILE A 250 -9.44 -21.86 2.57
C ILE A 250 -10.34 -22.04 1.34
N LEU A 251 -10.23 -21.12 0.40
CA LEU A 251 -11.00 -21.09 -0.84
C LEU A 251 -10.16 -21.72 -1.95
N ARG A 252 -10.03 -22.96 -2.09
CA ARG A 252 -9.15 -23.69 -3.02
C ARG A 252 -9.51 -23.48 -4.49
N GLU A 253 -9.29 -22.27 -5.00
CA GLU A 253 -9.53 -21.88 -6.39
C GLU A 253 -8.24 -21.49 -7.09
N ASP A 254 -7.87 -22.21 -8.17
CA ASP A 254 -6.65 -21.96 -8.93
C ASP A 254 -6.57 -20.54 -9.47
N ARG A 255 -7.72 -19.96 -9.88
CA ARG A 255 -7.81 -18.57 -10.35
C ARG A 255 -7.43 -17.57 -9.25
N VAL A 256 -7.85 -17.80 -8.00
CA VAL A 256 -7.49 -16.95 -6.88
C VAL A 256 -5.99 -16.99 -6.63
N VAL A 257 -5.39 -18.18 -6.67
CA VAL A 257 -3.94 -18.36 -6.52
C VAL A 257 -3.16 -17.59 -7.61
N GLU A 258 -3.63 -17.67 -8.85
CA GLU A 258 -3.01 -16.95 -9.97
C GLU A 258 -3.08 -15.43 -9.78
N ILE A 259 -4.24 -14.91 -9.40
CA ILE A 259 -4.44 -13.48 -9.10
C ILE A 259 -3.52 -13.01 -7.97
N LEU A 260 -3.42 -13.79 -6.89
CA LEU A 260 -2.57 -13.44 -5.74
C LEU A 260 -1.07 -13.43 -6.09
N ASN A 261 -0.64 -14.23 -7.06
CA ASN A 261 0.74 -14.26 -7.53
C ASN A 261 1.06 -13.11 -8.49
N HIS A 262 0.09 -12.64 -9.27
CA HIS A 262 0.26 -11.61 -10.30
C HIS A 262 -0.85 -10.55 -10.24
N PRO A 263 -1.08 -9.89 -9.10
CA PRO A 263 -2.25 -9.05 -8.91
C PRO A 263 -2.30 -7.86 -9.88
N SER A 264 -1.15 -7.28 -10.26
CA SER A 264 -1.08 -6.19 -11.23
C SER A 264 -1.71 -6.52 -12.58
N ASP A 265 -1.66 -7.79 -13.00
CA ASP A 265 -2.18 -8.22 -14.29
C ASP A 265 -3.72 -8.31 -14.32
N TYR A 266 -4.34 -8.31 -13.14
CA TYR A 266 -5.80 -8.46 -12.96
C TYR A 266 -6.49 -7.19 -12.48
N ILE A 267 -5.78 -6.35 -11.71
CA ILE A 267 -6.38 -5.17 -11.08
C ILE A 267 -6.34 -3.99 -12.06
N GLU A 268 -7.52 -3.63 -12.57
CA GLU A 268 -7.68 -2.42 -13.38
C GLU A 268 -7.90 -1.21 -12.47
N SER A 269 -6.96 -0.26 -12.48
CA SER A 269 -6.96 0.92 -11.61
C SER A 269 -8.17 1.84 -11.79
N ARG A 270 -8.80 1.82 -12.97
CA ARG A 270 -10.03 2.54 -13.24
C ARG A 270 -11.22 1.97 -12.46
N ASP A 271 -11.27 0.65 -12.31
CA ASP A 271 -12.38 -0.04 -11.65
C ASP A 271 -12.15 -0.16 -10.14
N CYS A 272 -10.88 -0.35 -9.74
CA CYS A 272 -10.46 -0.52 -8.35
C CYS A 272 -9.31 0.43 -8.03
N PHE A 273 -9.59 1.54 -7.38
CA PHE A 273 -8.59 2.56 -7.07
C PHE A 273 -7.54 2.07 -6.07
N SER A 274 -7.89 1.22 -5.12
CA SER A 274 -6.96 0.51 -4.24
C SER A 274 -7.07 -0.99 -4.41
N TRP A 275 -5.98 -1.70 -4.12
CA TRP A 275 -5.98 -3.16 -4.15
C TRP A 275 -6.86 -3.78 -3.07
N GLU A 276 -7.05 -3.11 -1.94
CA GLU A 276 -8.02 -3.51 -0.92
C GLU A 276 -9.42 -3.69 -1.53
N ASN A 277 -9.91 -2.68 -2.27
CA ASN A 277 -11.22 -2.76 -2.90
C ASN A 277 -11.36 -3.92 -3.87
N TYR A 278 -10.28 -4.23 -4.59
CA TYR A 278 -10.27 -5.38 -5.49
C TYR A 278 -10.35 -6.71 -4.75
N PHE A 279 -9.56 -6.90 -3.70
CA PHE A 279 -9.57 -8.15 -2.93
C PHE A 279 -10.88 -8.34 -2.16
N GLU A 280 -11.50 -7.25 -1.69
CA GLU A 280 -12.86 -7.30 -1.14
C GLU A 280 -13.87 -7.79 -2.18
N ALA A 281 -13.90 -7.17 -3.36
CA ALA A 281 -14.79 -7.55 -4.46
C ALA A 281 -14.53 -9.00 -4.91
N LEU A 282 -13.27 -9.40 -5.02
CA LEU A 282 -12.89 -10.77 -5.40
C LEU A 282 -13.39 -11.78 -4.36
N LEU A 283 -13.20 -11.52 -3.06
CA LEU A 283 -13.65 -12.39 -1.99
C LEU A 283 -15.18 -12.50 -1.97
N VAL A 284 -15.90 -11.38 -2.08
CA VAL A 284 -17.37 -11.37 -2.15
C VAL A 284 -17.83 -12.21 -3.34
N GLN A 285 -17.28 -12.00 -4.54
CA GLN A 285 -17.65 -12.73 -5.74
C GLN A 285 -17.35 -14.23 -5.64
N THR A 286 -16.17 -14.59 -5.15
CA THR A 286 -15.74 -15.99 -5.00
C THR A 286 -16.58 -16.77 -4.00
N THR A 287 -17.12 -16.09 -2.98
CA THR A 287 -17.86 -16.74 -1.88
C THR A 287 -19.38 -16.61 -2.00
N GLU A 288 -19.90 -15.91 -3.00
CA GLU A 288 -21.32 -15.70 -3.21
C GLU A 288 -22.08 -17.05 -3.32
N GLY A 289 -23.15 -17.20 -2.55
CA GLY A 289 -23.98 -18.42 -2.54
C GLY A 289 -23.31 -19.66 -1.94
N THR A 290 -22.12 -19.51 -1.34
CA THR A 290 -21.41 -20.61 -0.65
C THR A 290 -21.54 -20.48 0.88
N PRO A 291 -21.20 -21.53 1.65
CA PRO A 291 -21.11 -21.41 3.11
C PRO A 291 -20.09 -20.38 3.59
N PHE A 292 -19.11 -20.01 2.74
CA PHE A 292 -18.08 -19.01 3.00
C PHE A 292 -18.48 -17.58 2.63
N GLN A 293 -19.73 -17.30 2.32
CA GLN A 293 -20.19 -15.99 1.89
C GLN A 293 -19.66 -14.88 2.78
N TYR A 294 -18.91 -13.94 2.18
CA TYR A 294 -18.24 -12.86 2.88
C TYR A 294 -19.06 -11.56 2.86
N THR A 295 -18.97 -10.82 3.96
CA THR A 295 -19.43 -9.44 4.08
C THR A 295 -18.46 -8.65 4.95
N LYS A 296 -18.09 -7.43 4.57
CA LYS A 296 -17.11 -6.60 5.31
C LYS A 296 -17.59 -6.22 6.71
N SER A 297 -18.89 -6.02 6.91
CA SER A 297 -19.45 -5.55 8.17
C SER A 297 -19.62 -6.64 9.23
N ARG A 298 -19.71 -7.90 8.82
CA ARG A 298 -20.00 -9.02 9.74
C ARG A 298 -19.23 -10.28 9.37
N LEU A 299 -18.49 -10.81 10.34
CA LEU A 299 -17.76 -12.06 10.18
C LEU A 299 -18.73 -13.24 10.02
N ASN A 300 -18.59 -13.99 8.93
CA ASN A 300 -19.30 -15.26 8.77
C ASN A 300 -18.71 -16.29 9.75
N PRO A 301 -19.55 -17.01 10.53
CA PRO A 301 -19.10 -17.99 11.53
C PRO A 301 -18.16 -19.07 10.98
N VAL A 302 -18.18 -19.36 9.69
CA VAL A 302 -17.28 -20.35 9.07
C VAL A 302 -15.81 -19.94 9.19
N TYR A 303 -15.51 -18.64 9.13
CA TYR A 303 -14.14 -18.12 9.32
C TYR A 303 -13.69 -18.19 10.79
N ALA A 304 -14.64 -18.27 11.74
CA ALA A 304 -14.37 -18.44 13.16
C ALA A 304 -14.20 -19.92 13.60
N GLN A 305 -14.35 -20.88 12.68
CA GLN A 305 -14.08 -22.28 12.97
C GLN A 305 -12.59 -22.54 13.17
N LYS A 306 -12.22 -23.43 14.08
CA LYS A 306 -10.83 -23.70 14.52
C LYS A 306 -9.84 -23.84 13.35
N ASN A 307 -10.19 -24.57 12.30
CA ASN A 307 -9.32 -24.78 11.14
C ASN A 307 -9.16 -23.49 10.31
N SER A 308 -10.25 -22.77 10.07
CA SER A 308 -10.24 -21.50 9.33
C SER A 308 -9.45 -20.43 10.08
N LEU A 309 -9.68 -20.29 11.39
CA LEU A 309 -8.91 -19.38 12.25
C LEU A 309 -7.41 -19.64 12.13
N ARG A 310 -6.98 -20.91 12.26
CA ARG A 310 -5.56 -21.28 12.15
C ARG A 310 -4.97 -20.95 10.79
N GLN A 311 -5.67 -21.29 9.71
CA GLN A 311 -5.18 -21.04 8.36
C GLN A 311 -5.04 -19.54 8.08
N ILE A 312 -6.04 -18.72 8.39
CA ILE A 312 -5.98 -17.27 8.17
C ILE A 312 -4.92 -16.63 9.08
N ALA A 313 -4.93 -16.97 10.38
CA ALA A 313 -3.98 -16.40 11.33
C ALA A 313 -2.53 -16.79 11.02
N SER A 314 -2.27 -17.93 10.39
CA SER A 314 -0.92 -18.34 9.99
C SER A 314 -0.31 -17.44 8.92
N GLU A 315 -1.08 -16.63 8.21
CA GLU A 315 -0.59 -15.63 7.27
C GLU A 315 0.00 -14.38 7.97
N ILE A 316 -0.29 -14.22 9.27
CA ILE A 316 0.25 -13.13 10.10
C ILE A 316 1.33 -13.69 11.03
N VAL A 317 2.45 -12.98 11.14
CA VAL A 317 3.52 -13.35 12.08
C VAL A 317 3.05 -13.14 13.51
N ASN A 318 3.33 -14.12 14.38
CA ASN A 318 3.08 -14.11 15.83
C ASN A 318 1.63 -14.25 16.27
N VAL A 319 0.72 -14.58 15.36
CA VAL A 319 -0.62 -15.00 15.73
C VAL A 319 -0.64 -16.54 15.78
N ASN A 320 -0.06 -17.10 16.83
CA ASN A 320 -0.14 -18.55 17.10
C ASN A 320 -1.40 -18.83 17.89
N ILE A 321 -2.34 -19.52 17.27
CA ILE A 321 -3.53 -20.05 17.94
C ILE A 321 -3.18 -21.47 18.40
N GLU A 322 -2.32 -21.57 19.41
CA GLU A 322 -2.14 -22.81 20.17
C GLU A 322 -3.19 -22.82 21.28
N GLN A 323 -4.21 -23.61 21.09
CA GLN A 323 -5.06 -24.08 22.17
C GLN A 323 -4.79 -25.58 22.35
N GLU A 324 -4.50 -25.96 23.57
CA GLU A 324 -4.44 -27.32 24.02
C GLU A 324 -5.69 -28.15 23.67
#